data_4cb57efd23c1ccf73104733bd4e2c0e1
#
_entry.id   4cb57efd23c1ccf73104733bd4e2c0e1
#
_cell.length_a   1.000
_cell.length_b   1.000
_cell.length_c   1.000
_cell.angle_alpha   90.00
_cell.angle_beta   90.00
_cell.angle_gamma   90.00
#
_symmetry.space_group_name_H-M   'P 1'
#
loop_
_entity.id
_entity.type
_entity.pdbx_description
1 polymer ?
#
loop_
_entity_poly.entity_id
_entity_poly.type
_entity_poly.pdbx_seq_one_letter_code
_entity_poly.pdbx_strand_id
1 'polypeptide(L)'
;MKVFKTLFATAALMLCMQVQAKQPKKPQTPPVKKVEKLHVEGTKLLNESGEEVVLRGISYGWHQIWPRFWNDSTVTYFVKEWGANVLRASMGVSRPFNEEMVNSYLQNPAHGLRCLFNVVDAAIANNVYVIIDWHSHDIFEEDAVKFFREMAIKYKGVPNVIYELYNEPDYESWEEVKMYSDNCIKAIREIEPDAVILVGCPHWDQDINVVADSPMKGKNLMYTVHFYAATHGQWLRDRTDAAIAKGIPVFLSECAGMEASGDGPVNMQEWNAWVNWMADRKLSWCAWSVADKVETCSMLIPGAKSTGYWSEDELKPWAKEVRRVLTGK
;
A
#
# COMPACT_ATOMS: atom_id res chain seq x y z
N MET A 1 -81.67 37.87 18.75
CA MET A 1 -81.38 36.55 18.13
C MET A 1 -79.93 36.51 17.72
N LYS A 2 -79.15 35.72 18.45
CA LYS A 2 -77.72 35.60 18.24
C LYS A 2 -77.42 34.44 17.27
N VAL A 3 -76.72 34.72 16.18
CA VAL A 3 -76.25 33.69 15.24
C VAL A 3 -74.81 33.39 15.55
N PHE A 4 -74.50 32.13 15.97
CA PHE A 4 -73.16 31.59 16.16
C PHE A 4 -72.59 31.23 14.79
N LYS A 5 -71.41 31.74 14.48
CA LYS A 5 -70.59 31.29 13.38
C LYS A 5 -69.55 30.31 13.91
N THR A 6 -69.62 29.06 13.48
CA THR A 6 -68.67 28.02 13.77
C THR A 6 -67.59 28.05 12.73
N LEU A 7 -66.32 28.34 13.16
CA LEU A 7 -65.08 28.19 12.32
C LEU A 7 -64.61 26.75 12.42
N PHE A 8 -64.54 26.05 11.29
CA PHE A 8 -63.81 24.80 11.18
C PHE A 8 -62.34 25.13 10.83
N ALA A 9 -61.42 24.82 11.74
CA ALA A 9 -59.97 24.84 11.49
C ALA A 9 -59.52 23.45 11.10
N THR A 10 -59.19 23.26 9.83
CA THR A 10 -58.56 22.04 9.30
C THR A 10 -57.04 22.13 9.56
N ALA A 11 -56.55 21.36 10.54
CA ALA A 11 -55.13 21.19 10.78
C ALA A 11 -54.59 20.12 9.79
N ALA A 12 -53.83 20.57 8.80
CA ALA A 12 -53.08 19.67 7.94
C ALA A 12 -51.80 19.19 8.67
N LEU A 13 -51.78 17.92 9.06
CA LEU A 13 -50.59 17.25 9.63
C LEU A 13 -49.64 16.96 8.46
N MET A 14 -48.60 17.77 8.27
CA MET A 14 -47.47 17.42 7.41
C MET A 14 -46.60 16.38 8.15
N LEU A 15 -46.71 15.14 7.70
CA LEU A 15 -45.84 14.05 8.12
C LEU A 15 -44.48 14.20 7.38
N CYS A 16 -43.50 14.85 8.02
CA CYS A 16 -42.14 14.84 7.54
C CYS A 16 -41.54 13.45 7.73
N MET A 17 -41.55 12.62 6.67
CA MET A 17 -40.74 11.41 6.64
C MET A 17 -39.28 11.83 6.55
N GLN A 18 -38.57 11.83 7.69
CA GLN A 18 -37.10 11.88 7.71
C GLN A 18 -36.59 10.56 7.15
N VAL A 19 -36.16 10.59 5.90
CA VAL A 19 -35.33 9.52 5.34
C VAL A 19 -33.99 9.58 6.06
N GLN A 20 -33.83 8.80 7.11
CA GLN A 20 -32.52 8.57 7.70
C GLN A 20 -31.66 7.85 6.66
N ALA A 21 -30.76 8.59 6.00
CA ALA A 21 -29.71 8.01 5.19
C ALA A 21 -28.92 7.04 6.09
N LYS A 22 -28.93 5.75 5.76
CA LYS A 22 -28.10 4.76 6.43
C LYS A 22 -26.64 5.21 6.31
N GLN A 23 -26.02 5.55 7.42
CA GLN A 23 -24.58 5.80 7.45
C GLN A 23 -23.87 4.57 6.87
N PRO A 24 -22.84 4.76 6.03
CA PRO A 24 -22.07 3.63 5.50
C PRO A 24 -21.54 2.79 6.67
N LYS A 25 -21.73 1.49 6.58
CA LYS A 25 -21.17 0.55 7.57
C LYS A 25 -19.67 0.75 7.60
N LYS A 26 -19.11 1.12 8.77
CA LYS A 26 -17.67 1.20 9.00
C LYS A 26 -17.02 -0.08 8.51
N PRO A 27 -15.97 -0.03 7.68
CA PRO A 27 -15.17 -1.20 7.43
C PRO A 27 -14.44 -1.56 8.73
N GLN A 28 -15.00 -2.47 9.49
CA GLN A 28 -14.32 -3.07 10.62
C GLN A 28 -13.38 -4.11 10.05
N THR A 29 -12.09 -3.76 9.90
CA THR A 29 -11.05 -4.79 9.87
C THR A 29 -10.85 -5.20 11.34
N PRO A 30 -11.13 -6.45 11.70
CA PRO A 30 -10.77 -6.90 13.03
C PRO A 30 -9.26 -6.74 13.22
N PRO A 31 -8.76 -6.32 14.39
CA PRO A 31 -7.35 -6.33 14.67
C PRO A 31 -6.81 -7.73 14.37
N VAL A 32 -5.71 -7.82 13.62
CA VAL A 32 -5.05 -9.11 13.35
C VAL A 32 -4.64 -9.68 14.72
N LYS A 33 -5.40 -10.66 15.22
CA LYS A 33 -5.19 -11.21 16.57
C LYS A 33 -3.84 -11.91 16.70
N LYS A 34 -3.33 -12.46 15.61
CA LYS A 34 -2.02 -13.08 15.47
C LYS A 34 -1.67 -13.02 13.99
N VAL A 35 -0.44 -12.66 13.67
CA VAL A 35 0.06 -12.78 12.31
C VAL A 35 0.23 -14.26 11.99
N GLU A 36 -0.48 -14.72 10.98
CA GLU A 36 -0.39 -16.07 10.43
C GLU A 36 0.35 -16.01 9.10
N LYS A 37 0.92 -17.13 8.67
CA LYS A 37 1.54 -17.22 7.36
C LYS A 37 0.49 -17.01 6.28
N LEU A 38 0.84 -16.21 5.28
CA LEU A 38 -0.04 -15.93 4.14
C LEU A 38 0.24 -16.89 2.99
N HIS A 39 -0.80 -17.14 2.19
CA HIS A 39 -0.68 -17.79 0.91
C HIS A 39 -1.68 -17.21 -0.10
N VAL A 40 -1.44 -17.46 -1.38
CA VAL A 40 -2.31 -16.99 -2.46
C VAL A 40 -3.07 -18.18 -3.05
N GLU A 41 -4.39 -18.05 -3.09
CA GLU A 41 -5.27 -19.03 -3.75
C GLU A 41 -6.19 -18.30 -4.73
N GLY A 42 -6.06 -18.62 -6.02
CA GLY A 42 -6.71 -17.86 -7.08
C GLY A 42 -6.27 -16.40 -7.06
N THR A 43 -7.22 -15.49 -6.89
CA THR A 43 -6.94 -14.04 -6.79
C THR A 43 -6.89 -13.52 -5.36
N LYS A 44 -6.94 -14.41 -4.35
CA LYS A 44 -7.10 -14.04 -2.94
C LYS A 44 -5.82 -14.25 -2.16
N LEU A 45 -5.59 -13.37 -1.20
CA LEU A 45 -4.61 -13.53 -0.15
C LEU A 45 -5.30 -14.14 1.07
N LEU A 46 -4.85 -15.30 1.52
CA LEU A 46 -5.45 -16.05 2.62
C LEU A 46 -4.44 -16.25 3.76
N ASN A 47 -4.94 -16.38 4.99
CA ASN A 47 -4.14 -16.82 6.14
C ASN A 47 -4.10 -18.36 6.24
N GLU A 48 -3.37 -18.91 7.20
CA GLU A 48 -3.27 -20.35 7.43
C GLU A 48 -4.63 -21.03 7.71
N SER A 49 -5.57 -20.25 8.27
CA SER A 49 -6.94 -20.71 8.57
C SER A 49 -7.85 -20.69 7.33
N GLY A 50 -7.36 -20.24 6.15
CA GLY A 50 -8.13 -20.10 4.92
C GLY A 50 -9.05 -18.89 4.88
N GLU A 51 -8.90 -17.94 5.80
CA GLU A 51 -9.65 -16.70 5.82
C GLU A 51 -9.00 -15.68 4.89
N GLU A 52 -9.82 -14.94 4.14
CA GLU A 52 -9.35 -13.87 3.25
C GLU A 52 -8.81 -12.68 4.05
N VAL A 53 -7.56 -12.31 3.77
CA VAL A 53 -6.85 -11.21 4.44
C VAL A 53 -6.74 -10.03 3.52
N VAL A 54 -7.13 -8.85 4.01
CA VAL A 54 -6.93 -7.57 3.33
C VAL A 54 -5.92 -6.74 4.11
N LEU A 55 -4.78 -6.47 3.49
CA LEU A 55 -3.72 -5.67 4.06
C LEU A 55 -3.89 -4.21 3.64
N ARG A 56 -3.91 -3.30 4.62
CA ARG A 56 -4.06 -1.86 4.39
C ARG A 56 -3.06 -1.10 5.23
N GLY A 57 -2.25 -0.30 4.58
CA GLY A 57 -1.17 0.34 5.31
C GLY A 57 -0.49 1.50 4.61
N ILE A 58 0.74 1.71 5.01
CA ILE A 58 1.54 2.89 4.71
C ILE A 58 2.86 2.46 4.09
N SER A 59 3.27 3.16 3.04
CA SER A 59 4.61 3.08 2.47
C SER A 59 5.53 4.11 3.11
N TYR A 60 6.72 3.71 3.51
CA TYR A 60 7.77 4.65 3.88
C TYR A 60 8.32 5.31 2.61
N GLY A 61 8.64 6.60 2.67
CA GLY A 61 9.46 7.24 1.64
C GLY A 61 10.89 6.71 1.68
N TRP A 62 11.63 6.86 0.60
CA TRP A 62 12.97 6.33 0.39
C TRP A 62 13.89 6.57 1.59
N HIS A 63 14.47 5.49 2.12
CA HIS A 63 15.31 5.57 3.32
C HIS A 63 16.51 6.53 3.18
N GLN A 64 17.05 6.66 1.97
CA GLN A 64 18.20 7.53 1.68
C GLN A 64 17.85 9.03 1.75
N ILE A 65 16.58 9.37 1.61
CA ILE A 65 16.09 10.74 1.66
C ILE A 65 15.51 11.06 3.04
N TRP A 66 14.72 10.14 3.58
CA TRP A 66 14.00 10.32 4.85
C TRP A 66 14.37 9.28 5.92
N PRO A 67 15.66 8.96 6.17
CA PRO A 67 16.06 7.91 7.11
C PRO A 67 15.55 8.15 8.52
N ARG A 68 15.30 9.41 8.89
CA ARG A 68 14.86 9.81 10.22
C ARG A 68 13.47 9.27 10.61
N PHE A 69 12.66 8.89 9.62
CA PHE A 69 11.34 8.30 9.87
C PHE A 69 11.39 6.77 9.98
N TRP A 70 12.51 6.14 9.60
CA TRP A 70 12.67 4.69 9.62
C TRP A 70 13.04 4.19 11.03
N ASN A 71 12.05 4.21 11.94
CA ASN A 71 12.24 3.82 13.32
C ASN A 71 10.98 3.15 13.92
N ASP A 72 11.17 2.46 15.04
CA ASP A 72 10.13 1.70 15.76
C ASP A 72 8.94 2.53 16.23
N SER A 73 9.21 3.77 16.62
CA SER A 73 8.16 4.69 17.11
C SER A 73 7.17 5.07 16.00
N THR A 74 7.64 5.31 14.78
CA THR A 74 6.77 5.61 13.63
C THR A 74 5.95 4.38 13.22
N VAL A 75 6.54 3.20 13.21
CA VAL A 75 5.81 1.94 12.97
C VAL A 75 4.71 1.75 14.01
N THR A 76 5.07 1.86 15.28
CA THR A 76 4.11 1.72 16.39
C THR A 76 2.96 2.72 16.28
N TYR A 77 3.25 3.97 15.91
CA TYR A 77 2.24 4.99 15.69
C TYR A 77 1.25 4.62 14.59
N PHE A 78 1.70 4.21 13.41
CA PHE A 78 0.80 3.81 12.33
C PHE A 78 -0.04 2.59 12.67
N VAL A 79 0.54 1.63 13.38
CA VAL A 79 -0.20 0.44 13.81
C VAL A 79 -1.25 0.79 14.87
N LYS A 80 -0.89 1.54 15.91
CA LYS A 80 -1.77 1.80 17.05
C LYS A 80 -2.81 2.88 16.79
N GLU A 81 -2.40 3.97 16.11
CA GLU A 81 -3.25 5.14 15.93
C GLU A 81 -4.01 5.14 14.59
N TRP A 82 -3.42 4.53 13.55
CA TRP A 82 -4.05 4.49 12.23
C TRP A 82 -4.64 3.13 11.88
N GLY A 83 -4.33 2.08 12.64
CA GLY A 83 -4.84 0.74 12.38
C GLY A 83 -4.22 0.09 11.13
N ALA A 84 -3.04 0.53 10.73
CA ALA A 84 -2.29 -0.12 9.66
C ALA A 84 -1.97 -1.56 10.06
N ASN A 85 -2.22 -2.53 9.16
CA ASN A 85 -1.89 -3.93 9.38
C ASN A 85 -0.76 -4.43 8.45
N VAL A 86 -0.24 -3.53 7.62
CA VAL A 86 0.96 -3.73 6.80
C VAL A 86 1.75 -2.43 6.70
N LEU A 87 3.07 -2.51 6.68
CA LEU A 87 3.98 -1.41 6.35
C LEU A 87 4.81 -1.79 5.12
N ARG A 88 5.02 -0.87 4.19
CA ARG A 88 5.92 -1.08 3.05
C ARG A 88 7.22 -0.34 3.28
N ALA A 89 8.29 -1.10 3.39
CA ALA A 89 9.64 -0.58 3.63
C ALA A 89 10.36 -0.38 2.28
N SER A 90 10.19 0.80 1.70
CA SER A 90 10.66 1.17 0.36
C SER A 90 12.14 1.54 0.38
N MET A 91 12.99 0.51 0.39
CA MET A 91 14.45 0.68 0.48
C MET A 91 15.02 1.13 -0.86
N GLY A 92 15.36 2.41 -1.01
CA GLY A 92 15.91 2.98 -2.23
C GLY A 92 17.25 2.33 -2.64
N VAL A 93 17.27 1.73 -3.80
CA VAL A 93 18.41 0.94 -4.29
C VAL A 93 19.48 1.81 -4.91
N SER A 94 19.11 2.62 -5.88
CA SER A 94 19.98 3.50 -6.63
C SER A 94 19.49 4.95 -6.55
N ARG A 95 20.00 5.80 -7.44
CA ARG A 95 19.65 7.23 -7.50
C ARG A 95 19.08 7.58 -8.85
N PRO A 96 17.76 7.69 -8.97
CA PRO A 96 17.21 8.04 -10.26
C PRO A 96 17.34 9.53 -10.61
N PHE A 97 17.32 10.48 -9.65
CA PHE A 97 16.99 11.88 -9.99
C PHE A 97 17.93 12.97 -9.49
N ASN A 98 18.88 12.69 -8.58
CA ASN A 98 19.74 13.74 -8.01
C ASN A 98 21.06 13.19 -7.48
N GLU A 99 22.19 13.77 -7.91
CA GLU A 99 23.54 13.36 -7.50
C GLU A 99 23.85 13.61 -6.01
N GLU A 100 23.08 14.43 -5.32
CA GLU A 100 23.23 14.71 -3.90
C GLU A 100 22.65 13.63 -2.97
N MET A 101 21.84 12.71 -3.49
CA MET A 101 21.31 11.61 -2.72
C MET A 101 22.37 10.57 -2.42
N VAL A 102 23.07 10.74 -1.35
CA VAL A 102 24.00 9.77 -0.79
C VAL A 102 23.27 8.74 0.08
N ASN A 103 23.86 7.55 0.28
CA ASN A 103 23.31 6.47 1.10
C ASN A 103 22.18 5.63 0.50
N SER A 104 22.04 5.59 -0.84
CA SER A 104 21.27 4.49 -1.44
C SER A 104 21.84 3.14 -1.04
N TYR A 105 21.06 2.06 -1.19
CA TYR A 105 21.56 0.73 -0.82
C TYR A 105 22.87 0.38 -1.54
N LEU A 106 22.99 0.62 -2.84
CA LEU A 106 24.21 0.33 -3.61
C LEU A 106 25.42 1.17 -3.17
N GLN A 107 25.19 2.38 -2.65
CA GLN A 107 26.29 3.24 -2.17
C GLN A 107 26.68 2.92 -0.71
N ASN A 108 25.70 2.59 0.12
CA ASN A 108 25.88 2.34 1.55
C ASN A 108 24.92 1.24 2.05
N PRO A 109 25.18 -0.03 1.69
CA PRO A 109 24.30 -1.14 2.07
C PRO A 109 24.05 -1.22 3.59
N ALA A 110 25.08 -0.93 4.39
CA ALA A 110 24.96 -0.98 5.85
C ALA A 110 23.96 0.06 6.40
N HIS A 111 23.86 1.23 5.77
CA HIS A 111 22.86 2.24 6.14
C HIS A 111 21.45 1.80 5.72
N GLY A 112 21.29 1.36 4.47
CA GLY A 112 20.00 0.87 3.96
C GLY A 112 19.46 -0.28 4.81
N LEU A 113 20.31 -1.27 5.13
CA LEU A 113 19.91 -2.39 5.97
C LEU A 113 19.54 -1.97 7.40
N ARG A 114 20.23 -1.01 8.01
CA ARG A 114 19.83 -0.50 9.34
C ARG A 114 18.43 0.13 9.30
N CYS A 115 18.15 0.97 8.32
CA CYS A 115 16.83 1.57 8.15
C CYS A 115 15.77 0.47 7.94
N LEU A 116 16.02 -0.45 7.02
CA LEU A 116 15.13 -1.57 6.73
C LEU A 116 14.82 -2.40 7.98
N PHE A 117 15.85 -2.82 8.71
CA PHE A 117 15.67 -3.65 9.92
C PHE A 117 14.89 -2.92 11.01
N ASN A 118 15.08 -1.61 11.18
CA ASN A 118 14.28 -0.83 12.14
C ASN A 118 12.79 -0.93 11.84
N VAL A 119 12.37 -0.86 10.58
CA VAL A 119 10.95 -0.94 10.19
C VAL A 119 10.45 -2.38 10.24
N VAL A 120 11.21 -3.33 9.69
CA VAL A 120 10.80 -4.75 9.63
C VAL A 120 10.69 -5.34 11.05
N ASP A 121 11.71 -5.16 11.88
CA ASP A 121 11.73 -5.71 13.23
C ASP A 121 10.64 -5.06 14.11
N ALA A 122 10.37 -3.76 13.92
CA ALA A 122 9.28 -3.07 14.60
C ALA A 122 7.88 -3.55 14.13
N ALA A 123 7.70 -3.83 12.84
CA ALA A 123 6.44 -4.39 12.32
C ALA A 123 6.18 -5.79 12.92
N ILE A 124 7.21 -6.63 12.99
CA ILE A 124 7.14 -7.94 13.64
C ILE A 124 6.78 -7.78 15.13
N ALA A 125 7.43 -6.88 15.85
CA ALA A 125 7.15 -6.61 17.26
C ALA A 125 5.74 -6.07 17.50
N ASN A 126 5.17 -5.31 16.55
CA ASN A 126 3.79 -4.82 16.58
C ASN A 126 2.76 -5.83 16.03
N ASN A 127 3.19 -7.03 15.62
CA ASN A 127 2.33 -8.10 15.13
C ASN A 127 1.51 -7.68 13.89
N VAL A 128 2.18 -7.04 12.92
CA VAL A 128 1.64 -6.67 11.61
C VAL A 128 2.55 -7.16 10.49
N TYR A 129 2.03 -7.19 9.27
CA TYR A 129 2.82 -7.57 8.10
C TYR A 129 3.75 -6.44 7.66
N VAL A 130 4.79 -6.81 6.93
CA VAL A 130 5.74 -5.86 6.34
C VAL A 130 6.19 -6.33 4.96
N ILE A 131 6.19 -5.41 4.02
CA ILE A 131 6.73 -5.61 2.67
C ILE A 131 8.16 -5.12 2.66
N ILE A 132 9.09 -6.00 2.34
CA ILE A 132 10.49 -5.67 2.05
C ILE A 132 10.55 -5.36 0.56
N ASP A 133 10.60 -4.07 0.23
CA ASP A 133 10.56 -3.57 -1.14
C ASP A 133 11.96 -3.16 -1.62
N TRP A 134 12.41 -3.81 -2.69
CA TRP A 134 13.55 -3.41 -3.48
C TRP A 134 13.16 -2.24 -4.37
N HIS A 135 13.22 -1.05 -3.76
CA HIS A 135 12.67 0.17 -4.34
C HIS A 135 13.60 0.73 -5.43
N SER A 136 13.45 0.24 -6.64
CA SER A 136 14.24 0.58 -7.82
C SER A 136 13.34 0.91 -9.02
N HIS A 137 13.89 1.64 -9.99
CA HIS A 137 13.37 1.85 -11.34
C HIS A 137 14.26 1.24 -12.41
N ASP A 138 15.32 0.53 -12.01
CA ASP A 138 16.27 -0.14 -12.90
C ASP A 138 16.54 -1.56 -12.41
N ILE A 139 16.91 -2.46 -13.30
CA ILE A 139 17.33 -3.82 -12.97
C ILE A 139 18.76 -3.81 -12.42
N PHE A 140 18.92 -4.24 -11.17
CA PHE A 140 20.19 -4.53 -10.50
C PHE A 140 20.17 -5.98 -10.04
N GLU A 141 20.16 -6.93 -10.99
CA GLU A 141 19.85 -8.34 -10.73
C GLU A 141 20.77 -9.01 -9.73
N GLU A 142 22.09 -8.86 -9.91
CA GLU A 142 23.09 -9.51 -9.01
C GLU A 142 22.92 -9.03 -7.56
N ASP A 143 22.76 -7.73 -7.37
CA ASP A 143 22.57 -7.12 -6.05
C ASP A 143 21.21 -7.51 -5.45
N ALA A 144 20.15 -7.52 -6.24
CA ALA A 144 18.83 -7.91 -5.80
C ALA A 144 18.77 -9.39 -5.37
N VAL A 145 19.33 -10.30 -6.17
CA VAL A 145 19.40 -11.73 -5.84
C VAL A 145 20.16 -11.95 -4.53
N LYS A 146 21.28 -11.26 -4.33
CA LYS A 146 22.04 -11.31 -3.08
C LYS A 146 21.23 -10.77 -1.91
N PHE A 147 20.62 -9.60 -2.08
CA PHE A 147 19.81 -8.95 -1.06
C PHE A 147 18.64 -9.86 -0.63
N PHE A 148 17.85 -10.36 -1.58
CA PHE A 148 16.70 -11.19 -1.24
C PHE A 148 17.10 -12.51 -0.58
N ARG A 149 18.23 -13.10 -0.97
CA ARG A 149 18.79 -14.26 -0.27
C ARG A 149 19.12 -13.94 1.19
N GLU A 150 19.77 -12.80 1.43
CA GLU A 150 20.12 -12.35 2.79
C GLU A 150 18.86 -12.08 3.63
N MET A 151 17.84 -11.44 3.05
CA MET A 151 16.57 -11.17 3.74
C MET A 151 15.82 -12.46 4.05
N ALA A 152 15.77 -13.40 3.11
CA ALA A 152 15.15 -14.70 3.33
C ALA A 152 15.85 -15.51 4.43
N ILE A 153 17.19 -15.44 4.52
CA ILE A 153 17.95 -16.07 5.61
C ILE A 153 17.63 -15.41 6.96
N LYS A 154 17.67 -14.07 7.01
CA LYS A 154 17.44 -13.30 8.24
C LYS A 154 16.05 -13.52 8.82
N TYR A 155 15.04 -13.54 7.97
CA TYR A 155 13.65 -13.64 8.38
C TYR A 155 13.02 -15.01 8.12
N LYS A 156 13.84 -16.05 8.06
CA LYS A 156 13.37 -17.42 7.83
C LYS A 156 12.32 -17.83 8.86
N GLY A 157 11.16 -18.27 8.37
CA GLY A 157 10.03 -18.74 9.20
C GLY A 157 9.25 -17.62 9.87
N VAL A 158 9.52 -16.35 9.58
CA VAL A 158 8.79 -15.20 10.11
C VAL A 158 7.57 -14.94 9.23
N PRO A 159 6.33 -15.12 9.73
CA PRO A 159 5.12 -15.05 8.91
C PRO A 159 4.76 -13.64 8.45
N ASN A 160 5.37 -12.62 9.05
CA ASN A 160 5.07 -11.21 8.80
C ASN A 160 5.58 -10.68 7.46
N VAL A 161 6.60 -11.35 6.87
CA VAL A 161 7.40 -10.79 5.77
C VAL A 161 6.81 -11.15 4.41
N ILE A 162 6.66 -10.15 3.58
CA ILE A 162 6.31 -10.22 2.16
C ILE A 162 7.49 -9.58 1.39
N TYR A 163 7.85 -10.12 0.24
CA TYR A 163 8.93 -9.60 -0.59
C TYR A 163 8.36 -8.92 -1.83
N GLU A 164 8.79 -7.71 -2.13
CA GLU A 164 8.48 -7.00 -3.36
C GLU A 164 9.76 -6.84 -4.17
N LEU A 165 9.78 -7.49 -5.34
CA LEU A 165 11.02 -7.71 -6.07
C LEU A 165 11.51 -6.48 -6.82
N TYR A 166 10.60 -5.61 -7.25
CA TYR A 166 10.89 -4.47 -8.10
C TYR A 166 9.78 -3.44 -7.90
N ASN A 167 10.14 -2.25 -7.45
CA ASN A 167 9.15 -1.21 -7.18
C ASN A 167 8.33 -0.84 -8.41
N GLU A 168 9.00 -0.32 -9.44
CA GLU A 168 8.35 0.15 -10.65
C GLU A 168 9.26 -0.08 -11.88
N PRO A 169 9.09 -1.20 -12.59
CA PRO A 169 9.68 -1.36 -13.91
C PRO A 169 9.16 -0.27 -14.83
N ASP A 170 10.03 0.55 -15.41
CA ASP A 170 9.60 1.66 -16.25
C ASP A 170 9.63 1.35 -17.77
N TYR A 171 10.79 1.09 -18.31
CA TYR A 171 10.98 0.83 -19.75
C TYR A 171 11.29 -0.63 -20.08
N GLU A 172 11.46 -1.48 -19.06
CA GLU A 172 11.69 -2.90 -19.24
C GLU A 172 10.46 -3.59 -19.79
N SER A 173 10.69 -4.49 -20.74
CA SER A 173 9.66 -5.39 -21.22
C SER A 173 9.25 -6.40 -20.15
N TRP A 174 8.04 -6.95 -20.28
CA TRP A 174 7.59 -8.01 -19.35
C TRP A 174 8.53 -9.23 -19.34
N GLU A 175 9.16 -9.55 -20.48
CA GLU A 175 10.11 -10.65 -20.54
C GLU A 175 11.38 -10.37 -19.70
N GLU A 176 11.90 -9.14 -19.72
CA GLU A 176 13.04 -8.74 -18.89
C GLU A 176 12.67 -8.75 -17.41
N VAL A 177 11.51 -8.21 -17.04
CA VAL A 177 10.99 -8.26 -15.65
C VAL A 177 10.82 -9.70 -15.18
N LYS A 178 10.31 -10.61 -16.04
CA LYS A 178 10.19 -12.03 -15.71
C LYS A 178 11.54 -12.70 -15.44
N MET A 179 12.53 -12.47 -16.31
CA MET A 179 13.87 -13.05 -16.14
C MET A 179 14.51 -12.61 -14.82
N TYR A 180 14.48 -11.32 -14.54
CA TYR A 180 14.94 -10.74 -13.29
C TYR A 180 14.21 -11.35 -12.08
N SER A 181 12.88 -11.38 -12.15
CA SER A 181 12.04 -11.86 -11.05
C SER A 181 12.24 -13.36 -10.78
N ASP A 182 12.40 -14.19 -11.82
CA ASP A 182 12.68 -15.63 -11.67
C ASP A 182 13.95 -15.90 -10.86
N ASN A 183 15.02 -15.11 -11.08
CA ASN A 183 16.28 -15.23 -10.35
C ASN A 183 16.12 -14.81 -8.89
N CYS A 184 15.40 -13.72 -8.61
CA CYS A 184 15.09 -13.28 -7.25
C CYS A 184 14.18 -14.29 -6.52
N ILE A 185 13.11 -14.77 -7.18
CA ILE A 185 12.20 -15.79 -6.64
C ILE A 185 12.97 -17.05 -6.27
N LYS A 186 13.86 -17.53 -7.14
CA LYS A 186 14.69 -18.70 -6.87
C LYS A 186 15.53 -18.51 -5.61
N ALA A 187 16.18 -17.36 -5.45
CA ALA A 187 16.99 -17.07 -4.27
C ALA A 187 16.17 -17.07 -2.97
N ILE A 188 14.94 -16.55 -3.00
CA ILE A 188 14.02 -16.57 -1.85
C ILE A 188 13.54 -18.01 -1.59
N ARG A 189 13.09 -18.72 -2.62
CA ARG A 189 12.45 -20.06 -2.52
C ARG A 189 13.39 -21.14 -2.00
N GLU A 190 14.70 -21.01 -2.21
CA GLU A 190 15.70 -21.92 -1.63
C GLU A 190 15.68 -21.91 -0.08
N ILE A 191 15.15 -20.82 0.53
CA ILE A 191 15.15 -20.60 1.98
C ILE A 191 13.73 -20.56 2.54
N GLU A 192 12.84 -19.82 1.88
CA GLU A 192 11.41 -19.62 2.20
C GLU A 192 10.53 -20.11 1.04
N PRO A 193 10.26 -21.41 0.95
CA PRO A 193 9.56 -22.01 -0.22
C PRO A 193 8.12 -21.53 -0.38
N ASP A 194 7.51 -20.97 0.66
CA ASP A 194 6.11 -20.57 0.67
C ASP A 194 5.89 -19.05 0.86
N ALA A 195 6.95 -18.24 0.85
CA ALA A 195 6.82 -16.80 1.01
C ALA A 195 5.86 -16.20 -0.03
N VAL A 196 5.09 -15.19 0.37
CA VAL A 196 4.34 -14.36 -0.58
C VAL A 196 5.30 -13.36 -1.21
N ILE A 197 5.27 -13.28 -2.53
CA ILE A 197 6.17 -12.44 -3.32
C ILE A 197 5.32 -11.56 -4.25
N LEU A 198 5.61 -10.26 -4.23
CA LEU A 198 5.02 -9.27 -5.12
C LEU A 198 5.98 -9.04 -6.29
N VAL A 199 5.43 -9.08 -7.50
CA VAL A 199 6.16 -8.93 -8.75
C VAL A 199 5.69 -7.66 -9.45
N GLY A 200 6.61 -6.77 -9.78
CA GLY A 200 6.32 -5.54 -10.51
C GLY A 200 5.82 -5.80 -11.93
N CYS A 201 4.98 -4.91 -12.43
CA CYS A 201 4.50 -4.92 -13.81
C CYS A 201 5.21 -3.83 -14.61
N PRO A 202 5.40 -3.97 -15.94
CA PRO A 202 5.96 -2.91 -16.76
C PRO A 202 5.18 -1.60 -16.68
N HIS A 203 5.84 -0.51 -17.09
CA HIS A 203 5.27 0.82 -17.22
C HIS A 203 4.70 1.34 -15.88
N TRP A 204 5.59 1.38 -14.87
CA TRP A 204 5.25 1.83 -13.50
C TRP A 204 4.03 1.10 -12.91
N ASP A 205 4.04 -0.22 -13.01
CA ASP A 205 2.98 -1.11 -12.52
C ASP A 205 1.57 -0.85 -13.10
N GLN A 206 1.52 -0.32 -14.33
CA GLN A 206 0.26 -0.04 -15.01
C GLN A 206 -0.13 -1.13 -16.02
N ASP A 207 0.84 -1.86 -16.58
CA ASP A 207 0.59 -2.81 -17.67
C ASP A 207 0.28 -4.24 -17.17
N ILE A 208 -0.59 -4.35 -16.17
CA ILE A 208 -1.05 -5.64 -15.62
C ILE A 208 -1.71 -6.55 -16.68
N ASN A 209 -2.17 -6.00 -17.80
CA ASN A 209 -2.72 -6.77 -18.91
C ASN A 209 -1.68 -7.68 -19.58
N VAL A 210 -0.42 -7.22 -19.73
CA VAL A 210 0.64 -8.06 -20.33
C VAL A 210 1.01 -9.22 -19.39
N VAL A 211 0.94 -8.98 -18.08
CA VAL A 211 1.07 -10.03 -17.06
C VAL A 211 -0.06 -11.05 -17.20
N ALA A 212 -1.29 -10.58 -17.36
CA ALA A 212 -2.46 -11.43 -17.48
C ALA A 212 -2.46 -12.32 -18.75
N ASP A 213 -1.74 -11.91 -19.78
CA ASP A 213 -1.57 -12.69 -21.01
C ASP A 213 -0.44 -13.74 -20.88
N SER A 214 0.54 -13.51 -20.01
CA SER A 214 1.69 -14.40 -19.82
C SER A 214 2.22 -14.37 -18.38
N PRO A 215 1.43 -14.83 -17.38
CA PRO A 215 1.83 -14.77 -15.99
C PRO A 215 3.04 -15.67 -15.69
N MET A 216 3.78 -15.35 -14.65
CA MET A 216 4.85 -16.20 -14.14
C MET A 216 4.28 -17.49 -13.57
N LYS A 217 5.08 -18.54 -13.62
CA LYS A 217 4.75 -19.84 -12.99
C LYS A 217 5.26 -19.84 -11.55
N GLY A 218 4.43 -20.31 -10.65
CA GLY A 218 4.83 -20.42 -9.23
C GLY A 218 3.64 -20.24 -8.31
N LYS A 219 3.84 -20.55 -7.04
CA LYS A 219 2.85 -20.33 -5.98
C LYS A 219 3.13 -19.05 -5.21
N ASN A 220 2.10 -18.49 -4.58
CA ASN A 220 2.21 -17.33 -3.71
C ASN A 220 2.87 -16.13 -4.39
N LEU A 221 2.58 -15.92 -5.68
CA LEU A 221 2.95 -14.72 -6.41
C LEU A 221 1.72 -13.81 -6.49
N MET A 222 1.89 -12.52 -6.28
CA MET A 222 0.92 -11.47 -6.58
C MET A 222 1.60 -10.44 -7.46
N TYR A 223 0.82 -9.67 -8.21
CA TYR A 223 1.34 -8.66 -9.12
C TYR A 223 0.93 -7.29 -8.65
N THR A 224 1.86 -6.35 -8.72
CA THR A 224 1.64 -4.99 -8.25
C THR A 224 0.90 -4.15 -9.27
N VAL A 225 0.05 -3.26 -8.78
CA VAL A 225 -0.53 -2.16 -9.55
C VAL A 225 -0.34 -0.90 -8.73
N HIS A 226 0.29 0.12 -9.34
CA HIS A 226 0.45 1.42 -8.72
C HIS A 226 -0.49 2.44 -9.35
N PHE A 227 -1.09 3.29 -8.52
CA PHE A 227 -1.94 4.34 -9.03
C PHE A 227 -1.81 5.64 -8.24
N TYR A 228 -1.94 6.73 -8.97
CA TYR A 228 -2.12 8.08 -8.47
C TYR A 228 -3.45 8.60 -9.01
N ALA A 229 -4.43 8.81 -8.14
CA ALA A 229 -5.83 8.94 -8.54
C ALA A 229 -6.13 10.12 -9.48
N ALA A 230 -5.35 11.22 -9.42
CA ALA A 230 -5.52 12.32 -10.34
C ALA A 230 -5.00 12.01 -11.77
N THR A 231 -4.18 10.97 -11.94
CA THR A 231 -3.65 10.52 -13.24
C THR A 231 -4.34 9.23 -13.71
N HIS A 232 -4.52 8.29 -12.80
CA HIS A 232 -4.98 6.93 -13.09
C HIS A 232 -6.44 6.79 -12.66
N GLY A 233 -7.35 6.94 -13.61
CA GLY A 233 -8.79 6.87 -13.39
C GLY A 233 -9.39 5.49 -13.70
N GLN A 234 -10.61 5.50 -14.25
CA GLN A 234 -11.38 4.28 -14.53
C GLN A 234 -10.64 3.29 -15.44
N TRP A 235 -9.88 3.78 -16.39
CA TRP A 235 -9.17 2.95 -17.35
C TRP A 235 -8.20 1.93 -16.69
N LEU A 236 -7.51 2.32 -15.60
CA LEU A 236 -6.60 1.40 -14.90
C LEU A 236 -7.37 0.42 -14.02
N ARG A 237 -8.50 0.86 -13.42
CA ARG A 237 -9.42 -0.05 -12.72
C ARG A 237 -10.00 -1.11 -13.67
N ASP A 238 -10.45 -0.71 -14.87
CA ASP A 238 -10.98 -1.65 -15.88
C ASP A 238 -9.91 -2.64 -16.35
N ARG A 239 -8.69 -2.15 -16.58
CA ARG A 239 -7.53 -2.98 -16.95
C ARG A 239 -7.22 -4.01 -15.85
N THR A 240 -7.23 -3.58 -14.60
CA THR A 240 -6.99 -4.43 -13.44
C THR A 240 -8.13 -5.45 -13.25
N ASP A 241 -9.38 -5.03 -13.42
CA ASP A 241 -10.52 -5.95 -13.38
C ASP A 241 -10.44 -7.04 -14.44
N ALA A 242 -10.02 -6.69 -15.66
CA ALA A 242 -9.80 -7.66 -16.72
C ALA A 242 -8.69 -8.68 -16.37
N ALA A 243 -7.63 -8.24 -15.69
CA ALA A 243 -6.57 -9.12 -15.22
C ALA A 243 -7.06 -10.03 -14.07
N ILE A 244 -7.77 -9.49 -13.09
CA ILE A 244 -8.38 -10.27 -12.00
C ILE A 244 -9.35 -11.33 -12.56
N ALA A 245 -10.15 -10.98 -13.56
CA ALA A 245 -11.08 -11.91 -14.21
C ALA A 245 -10.35 -13.08 -14.92
N LYS A 246 -9.08 -12.90 -15.32
CA LYS A 246 -8.19 -13.95 -15.84
C LYS A 246 -7.48 -14.74 -14.72
N GLY A 247 -7.75 -14.45 -13.45
CA GLY A 247 -7.17 -15.16 -12.31
C GLY A 247 -5.86 -14.57 -11.79
N ILE A 248 -5.53 -13.33 -12.14
CA ILE A 248 -4.31 -12.65 -11.66
C ILE A 248 -4.56 -12.08 -10.26
N PRO A 249 -3.82 -12.51 -9.23
CA PRO A 249 -3.87 -11.91 -7.91
C PRO A 249 -3.13 -10.57 -7.89
N VAL A 250 -3.79 -9.53 -7.40
CA VAL A 250 -3.28 -8.15 -7.44
C VAL A 250 -3.07 -7.59 -6.04
N PHE A 251 -1.98 -6.82 -5.86
CA PHE A 251 -1.70 -6.01 -4.68
C PHE A 251 -1.39 -4.57 -5.13
N LEU A 252 -2.02 -3.57 -4.52
CA LEU A 252 -1.72 -2.17 -4.81
C LEU A 252 -0.65 -1.68 -3.82
N SER A 253 0.61 -2.06 -4.05
CA SER A 253 1.70 -1.83 -3.11
C SER A 253 2.08 -0.35 -2.98
N GLU A 254 1.70 0.48 -3.96
CA GLU A 254 1.80 1.93 -3.88
C GLU A 254 0.56 2.62 -4.44
N CYS A 255 0.01 3.58 -3.69
CA CYS A 255 -1.10 4.37 -4.20
C CYS A 255 -1.17 5.76 -3.55
N ALA A 256 -1.67 6.74 -4.32
CA ALA A 256 -1.88 8.10 -3.81
C ALA A 256 -3.06 8.81 -4.50
N GLY A 257 -3.47 9.95 -3.93
CA GLY A 257 -4.66 10.68 -4.38
C GLY A 257 -4.40 11.81 -5.38
N MET A 258 -3.15 12.22 -5.60
CA MET A 258 -2.74 13.32 -6.48
C MET A 258 -2.27 12.82 -7.84
N GLU A 259 -1.54 13.66 -8.60
CA GLU A 259 -0.94 13.28 -9.87
C GLU A 259 0.26 12.34 -9.70
N ALA A 260 0.61 11.59 -10.75
CA ALA A 260 1.73 10.65 -10.75
C ALA A 260 3.10 11.31 -10.51
N SER A 261 3.20 12.62 -10.65
CA SER A 261 4.38 13.40 -10.21
C SER A 261 4.61 13.38 -8.71
N GLY A 262 3.62 12.93 -7.92
CA GLY A 262 3.59 13.03 -6.46
C GLY A 262 3.05 14.38 -5.97
N ASP A 263 2.76 15.33 -6.85
CA ASP A 263 2.31 16.67 -6.52
C ASP A 263 0.94 17.00 -7.14
N GLY A 264 0.49 18.25 -7.02
CA GLY A 264 -0.83 18.66 -7.45
C GLY A 264 -1.94 18.39 -6.42
N PRO A 265 -3.17 18.83 -6.68
CA PRO A 265 -4.28 18.65 -5.75
C PRO A 265 -4.71 17.18 -5.67
N VAL A 266 -5.11 16.74 -4.48
CA VAL A 266 -5.75 15.43 -4.31
C VAL A 266 -7.08 15.42 -5.06
N ASN A 267 -7.24 14.50 -6.00
CA ASN A 267 -8.51 14.26 -6.68
C ASN A 267 -9.40 13.38 -5.79
N MET A 268 -10.16 14.01 -4.91
CA MET A 268 -11.00 13.32 -3.94
C MET A 268 -12.09 12.45 -4.58
N GLN A 269 -12.58 12.81 -5.76
CA GLN A 269 -13.60 12.03 -6.47
C GLN A 269 -12.99 10.69 -6.94
N GLU A 270 -11.86 10.74 -7.65
CA GLU A 270 -11.18 9.54 -8.15
C GLU A 270 -10.56 8.72 -7.00
N TRP A 271 -10.00 9.38 -5.98
CA TRP A 271 -9.52 8.69 -4.79
C TRP A 271 -10.63 7.86 -4.11
N ASN A 272 -11.80 8.46 -3.89
CA ASN A 272 -12.94 7.74 -3.32
C ASN A 272 -13.42 6.60 -4.25
N ALA A 273 -13.37 6.79 -5.57
CA ALA A 273 -13.69 5.72 -6.52
C ALA A 273 -12.71 4.54 -6.38
N TRP A 274 -11.41 4.81 -6.24
CA TRP A 274 -10.39 3.78 -5.99
C TRP A 274 -10.60 3.09 -4.64
N VAL A 275 -10.82 3.84 -3.56
CA VAL A 275 -11.05 3.28 -2.21
C VAL A 275 -12.25 2.32 -2.20
N ASN A 276 -13.36 2.73 -2.82
CA ASN A 276 -14.55 1.88 -2.92
C ASN A 276 -14.28 0.64 -3.79
N TRP A 277 -13.63 0.81 -4.94
CA TRP A 277 -13.28 -0.27 -5.85
C TRP A 277 -12.35 -1.30 -5.19
N MET A 278 -11.34 -0.86 -4.43
CA MET A 278 -10.46 -1.75 -3.65
C MET A 278 -11.23 -2.48 -2.55
N ALA A 279 -12.13 -1.78 -1.85
CA ALA A 279 -12.93 -2.36 -0.78
C ALA A 279 -13.89 -3.45 -1.29
N ASP A 280 -14.57 -3.20 -2.42
CA ASP A 280 -15.50 -4.15 -3.05
C ASP A 280 -14.79 -5.45 -3.49
N ARG A 281 -13.52 -5.36 -3.89
CA ARG A 281 -12.70 -6.49 -4.36
C ARG A 281 -11.80 -7.07 -3.28
N LYS A 282 -11.83 -6.48 -2.07
CA LYS A 282 -10.98 -6.86 -0.93
C LYS A 282 -9.48 -6.85 -1.30
N LEU A 283 -9.05 -5.86 -2.05
CA LEU A 283 -7.66 -5.70 -2.45
C LEU A 283 -6.83 -5.06 -1.33
N SER A 284 -5.61 -5.57 -1.20
CA SER A 284 -4.60 -5.03 -0.28
C SER A 284 -3.90 -3.83 -0.90
N TRP A 285 -3.51 -2.84 -0.07
CA TRP A 285 -2.88 -1.61 -0.56
C TRP A 285 -2.01 -0.91 0.49
N CYS A 286 -1.03 -0.12 0.02
CA CYS A 286 -0.20 0.78 0.82
C CYS A 286 -0.24 2.20 0.25
N ALA A 287 -0.52 3.19 1.10
CA ALA A 287 -0.51 4.60 0.69
C ALA A 287 0.91 5.17 0.67
N TRP A 288 1.27 5.88 -0.38
CA TRP A 288 2.51 6.64 -0.52
C TRP A 288 2.38 8.02 0.11
N SER A 289 3.26 8.60 0.94
CA SER A 289 4.37 7.98 1.67
C SER A 289 4.69 8.76 2.94
N VAL A 290 5.37 8.11 3.88
CA VAL A 290 5.94 8.76 5.07
C VAL A 290 7.18 9.55 4.65
N ALA A 291 6.96 10.81 4.37
CA ALA A 291 7.95 11.78 3.90
C ALA A 291 7.54 13.18 4.34
N ASP A 292 8.47 14.14 4.29
CA ASP A 292 8.21 15.55 4.61
C ASP A 292 8.69 16.53 3.52
N LYS A 293 8.73 16.07 2.28
CA LYS A 293 9.02 16.91 1.12
C LYS A 293 7.90 17.91 0.86
N VAL A 294 8.24 19.03 0.25
CA VAL A 294 7.24 20.00 -0.23
C VAL A 294 6.60 19.44 -1.51
N GLU A 295 5.77 18.43 -1.36
CA GLU A 295 4.91 17.87 -2.42
C GLU A 295 3.70 17.20 -1.77
N THR A 296 2.63 17.01 -2.52
CA THR A 296 1.32 16.62 -1.95
C THR A 296 1.31 15.19 -1.40
N CYS A 297 2.02 14.24 -2.02
CA CYS A 297 2.05 12.84 -1.58
C CYS A 297 2.82 12.63 -0.27
N SER A 298 3.68 13.57 0.12
CA SER A 298 4.31 13.54 1.44
C SER A 298 3.29 13.75 2.54
N MET A 299 3.25 12.82 3.50
CA MET A 299 2.25 12.85 4.57
C MET A 299 2.51 13.92 5.63
N LEU A 300 3.75 14.40 5.74
CA LEU A 300 4.20 15.31 6.79
C LEU A 300 4.61 16.66 6.23
N ILE A 301 4.46 17.70 7.04
CA ILE A 301 5.05 19.00 6.70
C ILE A 301 6.58 18.95 6.82
N PRO A 302 7.32 19.78 6.07
CA PRO A 302 8.76 19.89 6.23
C PRO A 302 9.15 20.18 7.68
N GLY A 303 10.10 19.39 8.21
CA GLY A 303 10.59 19.54 9.57
C GLY A 303 9.70 18.91 10.66
N ALA A 304 8.66 18.16 10.32
CA ALA A 304 7.89 17.39 11.29
C ALA A 304 8.82 16.47 12.13
N LYS A 305 8.47 16.23 13.38
CA LYS A 305 9.30 15.37 14.26
C LYS A 305 9.43 13.94 13.72
N SER A 306 10.53 13.28 14.04
CA SER A 306 10.88 11.96 13.45
C SER A 306 10.28 10.75 14.15
N THR A 307 9.57 10.93 15.27
CA THR A 307 9.21 9.84 16.19
C THR A 307 7.73 9.45 16.17
N GLY A 308 6.98 9.77 15.11
CA GLY A 308 5.54 9.52 15.09
C GLY A 308 4.75 10.42 16.07
N TYR A 309 3.49 10.07 16.34
CA TYR A 309 2.60 10.83 17.22
C TYR A 309 2.53 12.32 16.84
N TRP A 310 2.49 12.58 15.54
CA TRP A 310 2.40 13.91 14.97
C TRP A 310 1.11 14.61 15.37
N SER A 311 1.22 15.92 15.65
CA SER A 311 0.05 16.78 15.84
C SER A 311 -0.71 16.96 14.52
N GLU A 312 -1.95 17.46 14.61
CA GLU A 312 -2.76 17.75 13.41
C GLU A 312 -2.09 18.76 12.47
N ASP A 313 -1.26 19.66 13.00
CA ASP A 313 -0.54 20.66 12.22
C ASP A 313 0.70 20.08 11.51
N GLU A 314 1.25 18.97 11.99
CA GLU A 314 2.35 18.26 11.34
C GLU A 314 1.87 17.33 10.21
N LEU A 315 0.58 16.98 10.20
CA LEU A 315 -0.03 16.12 9.18
C LEU A 315 -0.60 16.93 8.02
N LYS A 316 -0.15 16.65 6.81
CA LYS A 316 -0.74 17.24 5.60
C LYS A 316 -2.16 16.69 5.33
N PRO A 317 -2.97 17.36 4.50
CA PRO A 317 -4.31 16.90 4.14
C PRO A 317 -4.34 15.46 3.62
N TRP A 318 -3.35 15.06 2.83
CA TRP A 318 -3.19 13.69 2.35
C TRP A 318 -3.06 12.68 3.50
N ALA A 319 -2.21 12.94 4.46
CA ALA A 319 -2.05 12.10 5.66
C ALA A 319 -3.36 11.92 6.43
N LYS A 320 -4.11 13.00 6.60
CA LYS A 320 -5.41 12.99 7.28
C LYS A 320 -6.44 12.15 6.53
N GLU A 321 -6.42 12.24 5.20
CA GLU A 321 -7.28 11.44 4.34
C GLU A 321 -6.94 9.95 4.41
N VAL A 322 -5.66 9.58 4.32
CA VAL A 322 -5.22 8.18 4.47
C VAL A 322 -5.61 7.64 5.85
N ARG A 323 -5.39 8.42 6.92
CA ARG A 323 -5.81 8.04 8.27
C ARG A 323 -7.33 7.84 8.34
N ARG A 324 -8.12 8.71 7.73
CA ARG A 324 -9.58 8.57 7.64
C ARG A 324 -9.99 7.23 7.00
N VAL A 325 -9.35 6.88 5.89
CA VAL A 325 -9.66 5.61 5.18
C VAL A 325 -9.25 4.40 6.02
N LEU A 326 -8.08 4.43 6.65
CA LEU A 326 -7.58 3.31 7.47
C LEU A 326 -8.42 3.10 8.73
N THR A 327 -8.78 4.18 9.42
CA THR A 327 -9.52 4.11 10.71
C THR A 327 -11.05 4.04 10.52
N GLY A 328 -11.56 4.45 9.36
CA GLY A 328 -12.99 4.60 9.09
C GLY A 328 -13.65 5.72 9.91
N LYS A 329 -12.86 6.72 10.33
CA LYS A 329 -13.32 7.84 11.19
C LYS A 329 -13.23 9.16 10.47
#